data_635d250dfb6754845a354b6f16efa164
#
_entry.id   635d250dfb6754845a354b6f16efa164
#
_cell.length_a   1.000
_cell.length_b   1.000
_cell.length_c   1.000
_cell.angle_alpha   90.00
_cell.angle_beta   90.00
_cell.angle_gamma   90.00
#
_symmetry.space_group_name_H-M   'P 1'
#
loop_
_entity.id
_entity.type
_entity.pdbx_description
1 polymer ?
#
loop_
_entity_poly.entity_id
_entity_poly.type
_entity_poly.pdbx_seq_one_letter_code
_entity_poly.pdbx_strand_id
1 'polypeptide(L)'
;MLHYSPWKTEQTEFDPQHEVQVEEQLAFSNGYISQYAFFEEPYTGEQRVGTFIESIHHAGTNTPLEIPNPSVISLRLDDERLDLNHWQVEKFYRCLHKGDVKLERRFTATSPKGTTVEVSAERSLSVKNPHLLEISYSVKFINYTGLISFMALIGESRHTEDWYPLQTFINDDIAYMWLQAADSDLQLCGAQRHTLYKNGVLQNERPLKIDKKNVLGFAYMTDVFPGDTFTMKTTVAIVDSNRFPKAELTARAIEKLDLPGIE
;
A
#
# COMPACT_ATOMS: atom_id res chain seq x y z
N MET A 1 16.76 -8.99 13.50
CA MET A 1 17.67 -7.96 14.10
C MET A 1 17.79 -6.77 13.15
N LEU A 2 17.74 -5.52 13.67
CA LEU A 2 17.91 -4.29 12.87
C LEU A 2 19.37 -3.87 12.81
N HIS A 3 19.83 -3.52 11.61
CA HIS A 3 21.14 -2.94 11.35
C HIS A 3 20.98 -1.49 10.92
N TYR A 4 21.63 -0.57 11.62
CA TYR A 4 21.53 0.87 11.41
C TYR A 4 22.77 1.44 10.73
N SER A 5 22.55 2.30 9.73
CA SER A 5 23.57 3.17 9.17
C SER A 5 23.00 4.59 8.97
N PRO A 6 23.82 5.60 8.68
CA PRO A 6 23.32 6.95 8.40
C PRO A 6 22.31 7.02 7.26
N TRP A 7 22.45 6.15 6.26
CA TRP A 7 21.68 6.19 5.01
C TRP A 7 20.58 5.14 4.92
N LYS A 8 20.65 4.09 5.74
CA LYS A 8 19.68 2.99 5.71
C LYS A 8 19.53 2.31 7.07
N THR A 9 18.37 1.68 7.24
CA THR A 9 18.10 0.74 8.34
C THR A 9 17.57 -0.55 7.74
N GLU A 10 18.18 -1.68 8.09
CA GLU A 10 17.93 -2.99 7.49
C GLU A 10 17.43 -4.00 8.52
N GLN A 11 16.47 -4.82 8.11
CA GLN A 11 16.04 -6.04 8.81
C GLN A 11 16.30 -7.24 7.88
N THR A 12 16.99 -8.26 8.39
CA THR A 12 17.40 -9.44 7.60
C THR A 12 16.66 -10.72 7.98
N GLU A 13 15.83 -10.67 9.01
CA GLU A 13 15.05 -11.80 9.51
C GLU A 13 13.63 -11.36 9.80
N PHE A 14 12.66 -12.20 9.44
CA PHE A 14 11.27 -12.02 9.83
C PHE A 14 11.06 -12.59 11.23
N ASP A 15 10.55 -11.77 12.15
CA ASP A 15 10.24 -12.17 13.52
C ASP A 15 8.84 -11.66 13.89
N PRO A 16 7.80 -12.52 13.82
CA PRO A 16 6.42 -12.11 14.11
C PRO A 16 6.21 -11.52 15.50
N GLN A 17 7.07 -11.82 16.47
CA GLN A 17 6.94 -11.34 17.85
C GLN A 17 7.40 -9.88 18.01
N HIS A 18 8.21 -9.39 17.09
CA HIS A 18 8.80 -8.05 17.16
C HIS A 18 8.38 -7.13 15.99
N GLU A 19 7.45 -7.58 15.11
CA GLU A 19 7.07 -6.81 13.91
C GLU A 19 6.55 -5.42 14.23
N VAL A 20 5.68 -5.26 15.23
CA VAL A 20 5.15 -3.94 15.65
C VAL A 20 6.27 -2.95 15.93
N GLN A 21 7.29 -3.38 16.70
CA GLN A 21 8.43 -2.52 17.05
C GLN A 21 9.30 -2.19 15.82
N VAL A 22 9.50 -3.16 14.94
CA VAL A 22 10.29 -2.97 13.73
C VAL A 22 9.57 -2.02 12.76
N GLU A 23 8.27 -2.15 12.60
CA GLU A 23 7.44 -1.29 11.74
C GLU A 23 7.47 0.17 12.21
N GLU A 24 7.45 0.41 13.53
CA GLU A 24 7.62 1.75 14.11
C GLU A 24 9.03 2.31 13.89
N GLN A 25 10.07 1.49 14.05
CA GLN A 25 11.47 1.92 13.88
C GLN A 25 11.85 2.19 12.43
N LEU A 26 11.14 1.59 11.47
CA LEU A 26 11.28 1.80 10.04
C LEU A 26 10.25 2.78 9.47
N ALA A 27 9.55 3.53 10.34
CA ALA A 27 8.63 4.59 9.90
C ALA A 27 9.36 5.63 9.04
N PHE A 28 8.69 6.13 8.00
CA PHE A 28 9.28 7.06 7.05
C PHE A 28 8.28 8.14 6.62
N SER A 29 8.80 9.32 6.27
CA SER A 29 8.00 10.50 5.91
C SER A 29 8.72 11.35 4.87
N ASN A 30 7.94 12.00 4.00
CA ASN A 30 8.43 13.04 3.09
C ASN A 30 8.08 14.47 3.54
N GLY A 31 7.62 14.62 4.81
CA GLY A 31 7.16 15.89 5.36
C GLY A 31 5.70 16.24 5.06
N TYR A 32 4.98 15.39 4.36
CA TYR A 32 3.53 15.46 4.16
C TYR A 32 2.85 14.13 4.47
N ILE A 33 3.23 13.04 3.81
CA ILE A 33 2.78 11.69 4.10
C ILE A 33 3.80 11.03 5.01
N SER A 34 3.34 10.37 6.07
CA SER A 34 4.13 9.46 6.89
C SER A 34 3.47 8.08 6.98
N GLN A 35 4.28 7.04 7.02
CA GLN A 35 3.82 5.66 7.14
C GLN A 35 4.69 4.87 8.11
N TYR A 36 4.06 3.95 8.85
CA TYR A 36 4.78 2.83 9.44
C TYR A 36 5.18 1.82 8.35
N ALA A 37 6.16 0.98 8.67
CA ALA A 37 6.69 0.01 7.71
C ALA A 37 5.91 -1.32 7.69
N PHE A 38 4.56 -1.26 7.81
CA PHE A 38 3.66 -2.42 7.75
C PHE A 38 3.75 -3.14 6.39
N PHE A 39 3.23 -4.36 6.32
CA PHE A 39 3.16 -5.13 5.08
C PHE A 39 2.06 -4.59 4.15
N GLU A 40 2.30 -4.65 2.85
CA GLU A 40 1.29 -4.37 1.83
C GLU A 40 0.20 -5.45 1.84
N GLU A 41 0.59 -6.71 2.11
CA GLU A 41 -0.32 -7.83 2.23
C GLU A 41 -1.15 -7.75 3.51
N PRO A 42 -2.43 -8.19 3.47
CA PRO A 42 -3.18 -8.42 4.69
C PRO A 42 -2.45 -9.43 5.58
N TYR A 43 -2.12 -9.02 6.78
CA TYR A 43 -1.38 -9.80 7.76
C TYR A 43 -2.24 -10.06 8.99
N THR A 44 -2.41 -11.32 9.37
CA THR A 44 -3.24 -11.71 10.54
C THR A 44 -2.50 -11.72 11.86
N GLY A 45 -1.18 -11.55 11.86
CA GLY A 45 -0.38 -11.32 13.05
C GLY A 45 -0.51 -9.89 13.58
N GLU A 46 0.21 -9.58 14.65
CA GLU A 46 0.28 -8.23 15.18
C GLU A 46 1.14 -7.34 14.26
N GLN A 47 0.61 -6.18 13.87
CA GLN A 47 1.31 -5.20 13.05
C GLN A 47 0.90 -3.77 13.42
N ARG A 48 1.78 -2.82 13.14
CA ARG A 48 1.53 -1.38 13.28
C ARG A 48 1.17 -0.79 11.93
N VAL A 49 -0.09 -0.91 11.54
CA VAL A 49 -0.61 -0.20 10.36
C VAL A 49 -0.80 1.26 10.72
N GLY A 50 -0.47 2.15 9.80
CA GLY A 50 -0.80 3.57 9.92
C GLY A 50 -0.19 4.38 8.78
N THR A 51 -1.05 5.19 8.17
CA THR A 51 -0.67 6.25 7.23
C THR A 51 -1.24 7.56 7.75
N PHE A 52 -0.44 8.59 7.78
CA PHE A 52 -0.79 9.87 8.37
C PHE A 52 -0.41 11.02 7.43
N ILE A 53 -1.12 12.14 7.58
CA ILE A 53 -0.73 13.42 7.02
C ILE A 53 -0.20 14.28 8.16
N GLU A 54 1.02 14.79 8.05
CA GLU A 54 1.78 15.47 9.12
C GLU A 54 1.00 16.58 9.84
N SER A 55 0.11 17.28 9.13
CA SER A 55 -0.67 18.41 9.69
C SER A 55 -2.07 18.03 10.13
N ILE A 56 -2.43 16.74 10.15
CA ILE A 56 -3.78 16.26 10.45
C ILE A 56 -3.80 15.52 11.78
N HIS A 57 -4.62 16.04 12.72
CA HIS A 57 -4.79 15.51 14.07
C HIS A 57 -6.27 15.43 14.40
N HIS A 58 -6.60 14.60 15.39
CA HIS A 58 -7.92 14.60 16.01
C HIS A 58 -8.24 15.97 16.58
N ALA A 59 -9.49 16.41 16.44
CA ALA A 59 -9.93 17.75 16.83
C ALA A 59 -9.56 18.06 18.29
N GLY A 60 -8.90 19.20 18.49
CA GLY A 60 -8.51 19.66 19.83
C GLY A 60 -7.38 18.89 20.52
N THR A 61 -6.68 18.02 19.78
CA THR A 61 -5.56 17.22 20.29
C THR A 61 -4.31 17.33 19.42
N ASN A 62 -3.19 16.74 19.88
CA ASN A 62 -1.99 16.52 19.07
C ASN A 62 -1.87 15.05 18.61
N THR A 63 -2.92 14.25 18.76
CA THR A 63 -2.93 12.86 18.31
C THR A 63 -3.09 12.82 16.79
N PRO A 64 -2.15 12.26 16.03
CA PRO A 64 -2.29 12.15 14.59
C PRO A 64 -3.54 11.36 14.20
N LEU A 65 -4.28 11.85 13.20
CA LEU A 65 -5.45 11.18 12.66
C LEU A 65 -4.99 10.23 11.54
N GLU A 66 -5.21 8.92 11.74
CA GLU A 66 -4.88 7.90 10.74
C GLU A 66 -5.83 8.01 9.55
N ILE A 67 -5.26 8.03 8.34
CA ILE A 67 -6.07 8.00 7.10
C ILE A 67 -6.30 6.55 6.64
N PRO A 68 -7.35 6.28 5.84
CA PRO A 68 -7.54 4.95 5.24
C PRO A 68 -6.29 4.47 4.51
N ASN A 69 -5.89 3.23 4.76
CA ASN A 69 -4.65 2.68 4.24
C ASN A 69 -4.64 2.66 2.69
N PRO A 70 -3.74 3.40 2.04
CA PRO A 70 -3.66 3.48 0.58
C PRO A 70 -2.77 2.41 -0.05
N SER A 71 -2.18 1.52 0.77
CA SER A 71 -1.07 0.65 0.35
C SER A 71 -1.43 -0.84 0.39
N VAL A 72 -2.71 -1.20 0.36
CA VAL A 72 -3.12 -2.61 0.46
C VAL A 72 -2.97 -3.31 -0.87
N ILE A 73 -2.12 -4.33 -0.89
CA ILE A 73 -1.96 -5.29 -2.01
C ILE A 73 -2.35 -6.68 -1.49
N SER A 74 -3.32 -7.32 -2.11
CA SER A 74 -3.76 -8.65 -1.71
C SER A 74 -3.59 -9.65 -2.84
N LEU A 75 -2.91 -10.76 -2.55
CA LEU A 75 -2.74 -11.89 -3.46
C LEU A 75 -3.48 -13.11 -2.91
N ARG A 76 -4.31 -13.71 -3.75
CA ARG A 76 -4.94 -15.01 -3.49
C ARG A 76 -4.58 -15.99 -4.59
N LEU A 77 -4.27 -17.20 -4.19
CA LEU A 77 -4.00 -18.33 -5.06
C LEU A 77 -5.10 -19.36 -4.77
N ASP A 78 -6.07 -19.50 -5.65
CA ASP A 78 -7.31 -20.24 -5.40
C ASP A 78 -7.97 -19.82 -4.06
N ASP A 79 -7.98 -20.70 -3.07
CA ASP A 79 -8.54 -20.48 -1.74
C ASP A 79 -7.50 -19.98 -0.69
N GLU A 80 -6.21 -19.96 -1.01
CA GLU A 80 -5.16 -19.47 -0.11
C GLU A 80 -4.88 -17.97 -0.36
N ARG A 81 -4.77 -17.21 0.72
CA ARG A 81 -4.30 -15.82 0.68
C ARG A 81 -2.85 -15.78 1.16
N LEU A 82 -2.01 -15.03 0.47
CA LEU A 82 -0.67 -14.74 0.97
C LEU A 82 -0.78 -13.97 2.28
N ASP A 83 -0.31 -14.59 3.36
CA ASP A 83 -0.30 -14.06 4.71
C ASP A 83 0.94 -14.58 5.43
N LEU A 84 1.86 -13.68 5.76
CA LEU A 84 3.16 -14.04 6.34
C LEU A 84 3.04 -14.67 7.74
N ASN A 85 1.89 -14.51 8.40
CA ASN A 85 1.64 -15.19 9.68
C ASN A 85 1.32 -16.70 9.52
N HIS A 86 0.90 -17.10 8.34
CA HIS A 86 0.50 -18.49 8.05
C HIS A 86 1.41 -19.21 7.07
N TRP A 87 2.19 -18.47 6.29
CA TRP A 87 3.14 -19.03 5.33
C TRP A 87 4.52 -19.11 5.95
N GLN A 88 5.28 -20.12 5.57
CA GLN A 88 6.69 -20.21 5.97
C GLN A 88 7.48 -19.14 5.21
N VAL A 89 8.06 -18.18 5.95
CA VAL A 89 8.82 -17.07 5.36
C VAL A 89 10.31 -17.38 5.44
N GLU A 90 11.00 -17.21 4.32
CA GLU A 90 12.45 -17.40 4.18
C GLU A 90 13.08 -16.24 3.42
N LYS A 91 14.39 -16.07 3.54
CA LYS A 91 15.17 -15.05 2.84
C LYS A 91 14.61 -13.63 3.00
N PHE A 92 14.06 -13.35 4.17
CA PHE A 92 13.43 -12.07 4.45
C PHE A 92 14.47 -10.94 4.50
N TYR A 93 14.16 -9.86 3.84
CA TYR A 93 14.91 -8.62 3.84
C TYR A 93 13.94 -7.43 3.76
N ARG A 94 14.13 -6.42 4.62
CA ARG A 94 13.44 -5.14 4.57
C ARG A 94 14.44 -4.03 4.82
N CYS A 95 14.38 -2.96 4.05
CA CYS A 95 15.34 -1.84 4.15
C CYS A 95 14.64 -0.50 3.95
N LEU A 96 14.84 0.40 4.90
CA LEU A 96 14.51 1.81 4.75
C LEU A 96 15.72 2.57 4.21
N HIS A 97 15.60 3.11 3.00
CA HIS A 97 16.55 4.03 2.38
C HIS A 97 16.16 5.46 2.76
N LYS A 98 16.89 6.07 3.69
CA LYS A 98 16.51 7.36 4.30
C LYS A 98 16.63 8.54 3.35
N GLY A 99 17.61 8.52 2.44
CA GLY A 99 17.82 9.59 1.46
C GLY A 99 16.73 9.66 0.39
N ASP A 100 16.21 8.49 -0.01
CA ASP A 100 15.22 8.37 -1.08
C ASP A 100 13.78 8.27 -0.54
N VAL A 101 13.60 8.28 0.79
CA VAL A 101 12.32 8.07 1.49
C VAL A 101 11.61 6.81 0.94
N LYS A 102 12.35 5.71 0.87
CA LYS A 102 11.96 4.47 0.23
C LYS A 102 12.09 3.28 1.17
N LEU A 103 11.03 2.48 1.27
CA LEU A 103 11.02 1.19 1.95
C LEU A 103 11.01 0.07 0.92
N GLU A 104 12.03 -0.77 0.96
CA GLU A 104 12.16 -1.97 0.14
C GLU A 104 11.95 -3.22 1.00
N ARG A 105 11.31 -4.25 0.44
CA ARG A 105 11.13 -5.55 1.10
C ARG A 105 11.22 -6.68 0.08
N ARG A 106 11.85 -7.80 0.50
CA ARG A 106 11.95 -9.03 -0.28
C ARG A 106 11.83 -10.23 0.63
N PHE A 107 11.17 -11.28 0.16
CA PHE A 107 11.10 -12.56 0.85
C PHE A 107 10.72 -13.69 -0.09
N THR A 108 10.97 -14.93 0.36
CA THR A 108 10.38 -16.13 -0.20
C THR A 108 9.35 -16.65 0.80
N ALA A 109 8.17 -17.04 0.33
CA ALA A 109 7.14 -17.61 1.20
C ALA A 109 6.58 -18.90 0.60
N THR A 110 6.38 -19.91 1.47
CA THR A 110 5.79 -21.20 1.11
C THR A 110 4.50 -21.41 1.88
N SER A 111 3.41 -21.63 1.16
CA SER A 111 2.08 -21.86 1.75
C SER A 111 1.99 -23.22 2.45
N PRO A 112 1.00 -23.44 3.34
CA PRO A 112 0.74 -24.75 3.93
C PRO A 112 0.49 -25.86 2.91
N LYS A 113 0.02 -25.53 1.69
CA LYS A 113 -0.18 -26.49 0.58
C LYS A 113 1.07 -26.70 -0.28
N GLY A 114 2.18 -26.03 0.05
CA GLY A 114 3.46 -26.18 -0.63
C GLY A 114 3.67 -25.25 -1.82
N THR A 115 2.78 -24.28 -2.07
CA THR A 115 2.99 -23.25 -3.07
C THR A 115 4.04 -22.27 -2.62
N THR A 116 5.06 -22.03 -3.44
CA THR A 116 6.18 -21.12 -3.14
C THR A 116 6.14 -19.91 -4.07
N VAL A 117 6.28 -18.72 -3.48
CA VAL A 117 6.41 -17.44 -4.19
C VAL A 117 7.62 -16.65 -3.71
N GLU A 118 8.21 -15.86 -4.60
CA GLU A 118 9.19 -14.83 -4.26
C GLU A 118 8.52 -13.47 -4.42
N VAL A 119 8.59 -12.63 -3.38
CA VAL A 119 7.99 -11.30 -3.37
C VAL A 119 9.07 -10.23 -3.28
N SER A 120 8.89 -9.17 -4.04
CA SER A 120 9.64 -7.91 -3.93
C SER A 120 8.66 -6.76 -3.90
N ALA A 121 8.69 -5.96 -2.84
CA ALA A 121 7.84 -4.79 -2.67
C ALA A 121 8.70 -3.56 -2.43
N GLU A 122 8.27 -2.43 -2.97
CA GLU A 122 8.87 -1.12 -2.77
C GLU A 122 7.77 -0.09 -2.57
N ARG A 123 7.90 0.74 -1.53
CA ARG A 123 7.07 1.94 -1.31
C ARG A 123 7.96 3.15 -1.23
N SER A 124 7.59 4.20 -1.97
CA SER A 124 8.34 5.44 -2.02
C SER A 124 7.42 6.63 -1.82
N LEU A 125 7.82 7.57 -0.97
CA LEU A 125 7.14 8.84 -0.78
C LEU A 125 7.90 9.92 -1.54
N SER A 126 7.25 10.57 -2.51
CA SER A 126 7.89 11.57 -3.34
C SER A 126 8.26 12.82 -2.53
N VAL A 127 9.53 13.22 -2.59
CA VAL A 127 10.00 14.48 -2.01
C VAL A 127 9.65 15.66 -2.91
N LYS A 128 9.71 15.48 -4.23
CA LYS A 128 9.38 16.52 -5.22
C LYS A 128 7.88 16.83 -5.26
N ASN A 129 7.04 15.78 -5.17
CA ASN A 129 5.58 15.86 -5.15
C ASN A 129 5.06 15.23 -3.85
N PRO A 130 5.06 15.94 -2.72
CA PRO A 130 4.85 15.31 -1.40
C PRO A 130 3.47 14.65 -1.24
N HIS A 131 2.54 14.92 -2.16
CA HIS A 131 1.22 14.28 -2.21
C HIS A 131 1.23 12.86 -2.81
N LEU A 132 2.36 12.39 -3.34
CA LEU A 132 2.45 11.10 -4.03
C LEU A 132 3.12 10.03 -3.19
N LEU A 133 2.49 8.86 -3.19
CA LEU A 133 3.01 7.58 -2.76
C LEU A 133 3.04 6.64 -3.95
N GLU A 134 4.16 5.98 -4.18
CA GLU A 134 4.29 4.94 -5.20
C GLU A 134 4.58 3.59 -4.57
N ILE A 135 3.94 2.56 -5.14
CA ILE A 135 4.08 1.17 -4.70
C ILE A 135 4.42 0.34 -5.94
N SER A 136 5.50 -0.42 -5.86
CA SER A 136 5.82 -1.46 -6.82
C SER A 136 5.83 -2.80 -6.09
N TYR A 137 4.92 -3.69 -6.46
CA TYR A 137 4.77 -4.99 -5.82
C TYR A 137 4.88 -6.10 -6.84
N SER A 138 5.90 -6.94 -6.72
CA SER A 138 6.22 -8.00 -7.67
C SER A 138 6.16 -9.37 -6.98
N VAL A 139 5.48 -10.32 -7.62
CA VAL A 139 5.39 -11.72 -7.19
C VAL A 139 5.84 -12.62 -8.32
N LYS A 140 6.81 -13.51 -8.04
CA LYS A 140 7.23 -14.58 -8.91
C LYS A 140 6.73 -15.91 -8.37
N PHE A 141 6.04 -16.69 -9.20
CA PHE A 141 5.51 -18.01 -8.87
C PHE A 141 6.54 -19.08 -9.15
N ILE A 142 6.98 -19.84 -8.12
CA ILE A 142 8.06 -20.82 -8.28
C ILE A 142 7.52 -22.17 -8.75
N ASN A 143 6.42 -22.64 -8.17
CA ASN A 143 5.88 -23.97 -8.41
C ASN A 143 4.34 -24.03 -8.50
N TYR A 144 3.69 -22.87 -8.73
CA TYR A 144 2.23 -22.81 -8.78
C TYR A 144 1.71 -22.72 -10.21
N THR A 145 0.64 -23.45 -10.48
CA THR A 145 -0.19 -23.35 -11.68
C THR A 145 -1.63 -23.21 -11.25
N GLY A 146 -2.33 -22.17 -11.68
CA GLY A 146 -3.74 -21.96 -11.34
C GLY A 146 -4.15 -20.50 -11.47
N LEU A 147 -5.38 -20.24 -11.02
CA LEU A 147 -5.96 -18.89 -11.03
C LEU A 147 -5.44 -18.09 -9.82
N ILE A 148 -5.05 -16.85 -10.07
CA ILE A 148 -4.77 -15.89 -9.00
C ILE A 148 -5.76 -14.73 -9.03
N SER A 149 -5.99 -14.13 -7.86
CA SER A 149 -6.59 -12.80 -7.73
C SER A 149 -5.56 -11.86 -7.11
N PHE A 150 -5.21 -10.81 -7.86
CA PHE A 150 -4.24 -9.81 -7.45
C PHE A 150 -4.95 -8.46 -7.33
N MET A 151 -5.00 -7.88 -6.13
CA MET A 151 -5.80 -6.71 -5.81
C MET A 151 -4.95 -5.59 -5.27
N ALA A 152 -5.29 -4.34 -5.66
CA ALA A 152 -4.78 -3.12 -5.06
C ALA A 152 -5.95 -2.29 -4.55
N LEU A 153 -5.92 -1.92 -3.27
CA LEU A 153 -7.05 -1.35 -2.57
C LEU A 153 -6.66 -0.10 -1.78
N ILE A 154 -7.60 0.85 -1.69
CA ILE A 154 -7.62 1.90 -0.67
C ILE A 154 -8.70 1.52 0.35
N GLY A 155 -8.39 1.67 1.62
CA GLY A 155 -9.35 1.39 2.69
C GLY A 155 -8.80 0.44 3.73
N GLU A 156 -9.68 -0.25 4.43
CA GLU A 156 -9.34 -1.14 5.56
C GLU A 156 -8.49 -0.45 6.64
N SER A 157 -8.88 0.78 7.05
CA SER A 157 -8.34 1.37 8.26
C SER A 157 -8.89 0.63 9.50
N ARG A 158 -8.08 0.51 10.53
CA ARG A 158 -8.54 0.01 11.84
C ARG A 158 -9.53 0.96 12.50
N HIS A 159 -9.52 2.22 12.10
CA HIS A 159 -10.32 3.33 12.60
C HIS A 159 -11.28 3.84 11.53
N THR A 160 -12.15 2.94 11.04
CA THR A 160 -13.16 3.31 10.01
C THR A 160 -14.19 4.31 10.53
N GLU A 161 -14.34 4.44 11.86
CA GLU A 161 -15.22 5.41 12.51
C GLU A 161 -14.69 6.85 12.44
N ASP A 162 -13.42 7.05 12.19
CA ASP A 162 -12.80 8.38 12.14
C ASP A 162 -13.12 9.14 10.84
N TRP A 163 -13.63 8.43 9.82
CA TRP A 163 -13.90 9.00 8.51
C TRP A 163 -15.26 8.63 7.95
N TYR A 164 -15.96 9.64 7.38
CA TYR A 164 -17.21 9.45 6.65
C TYR A 164 -16.96 9.62 5.14
N PRO A 165 -17.34 8.66 4.28
CA PRO A 165 -17.26 8.84 2.85
C PRO A 165 -18.30 9.86 2.37
N LEU A 166 -17.82 10.93 1.73
CA LEU A 166 -18.65 11.91 1.02
C LEU A 166 -18.93 11.47 -0.40
N GLN A 167 -17.91 10.90 -1.05
CA GLN A 167 -18.00 10.34 -2.39
C GLN A 167 -16.95 9.25 -2.60
N THR A 168 -17.35 8.20 -3.30
CA THR A 168 -16.45 7.22 -3.91
C THR A 168 -16.65 7.21 -5.42
N PHE A 169 -15.59 6.95 -6.16
CA PHE A 169 -15.64 6.83 -7.61
C PHE A 169 -14.62 5.80 -8.08
N ILE A 170 -15.02 5.01 -9.06
CA ILE A 170 -14.15 4.05 -9.71
C ILE A 170 -14.54 3.88 -11.19
N ASN A 171 -13.59 4.07 -12.07
CA ASN A 171 -13.68 3.73 -13.49
C ASN A 171 -12.66 2.65 -13.85
N ASP A 172 -12.24 2.53 -15.11
CA ASP A 172 -11.28 1.50 -15.52
C ASP A 172 -9.81 1.91 -15.23
N ASP A 173 -9.54 3.15 -14.89
CA ASP A 173 -8.21 3.72 -14.70
C ASP A 173 -7.97 4.26 -13.29
N ILE A 174 -8.96 4.95 -12.73
CA ILE A 174 -8.82 5.69 -11.47
C ILE A 174 -9.88 5.25 -10.48
N ALA A 175 -9.48 5.13 -9.21
CA ALA A 175 -10.39 5.08 -8.08
C ALA A 175 -10.05 6.19 -7.10
N TYR A 176 -11.07 6.85 -6.51
CA TYR A 176 -10.85 7.80 -5.42
C TYR A 176 -11.92 7.71 -4.34
N MET A 177 -11.51 8.05 -3.12
CA MET A 177 -12.37 8.23 -1.96
C MET A 177 -12.22 9.68 -1.48
N TRP A 178 -13.34 10.41 -1.42
CA TRP A 178 -13.43 11.72 -0.79
C TRP A 178 -14.12 11.55 0.56
N LEU A 179 -13.44 11.95 1.63
CA LEU A 179 -13.78 11.64 3.00
C LEU A 179 -13.87 12.93 3.83
N GLN A 180 -14.66 12.88 4.90
CA GLN A 180 -14.67 13.89 5.95
C GLN A 180 -14.32 13.25 7.28
N ALA A 181 -13.49 13.90 8.08
CA ALA A 181 -13.18 13.46 9.44
C ALA A 181 -14.43 13.51 10.33
N ALA A 182 -14.56 12.53 11.21
CA ALA A 182 -15.73 12.39 12.08
C ALA A 182 -15.82 13.48 13.13
N ASP A 183 -14.69 14.01 13.58
CA ASP A 183 -14.56 14.95 14.69
C ASP A 183 -14.33 16.39 14.24
N SER A 184 -14.26 16.65 12.94
CA SER A 184 -13.96 17.98 12.40
C SER A 184 -14.50 18.22 10.99
N ASP A 185 -14.29 19.42 10.50
CA ASP A 185 -14.68 19.88 9.16
C ASP A 185 -13.61 19.55 8.10
N LEU A 186 -12.56 18.80 8.51
CA LEU A 186 -11.47 18.40 7.66
C LEU A 186 -11.94 17.40 6.62
N GLN A 187 -11.50 17.60 5.37
CA GLN A 187 -11.77 16.68 4.27
C GLN A 187 -10.48 16.23 3.61
N LEU A 188 -10.49 15.00 3.13
CA LEU A 188 -9.38 14.33 2.48
C LEU A 188 -9.86 13.63 1.21
N CYS A 189 -9.08 13.68 0.15
CA CYS A 189 -9.27 12.86 -1.04
C CYS A 189 -8.02 12.03 -1.30
N GLY A 190 -8.19 10.70 -1.30
CA GLY A 190 -7.20 9.74 -1.77
C GLY A 190 -7.61 9.19 -3.13
N ALA A 191 -6.74 9.32 -4.13
CA ALA A 191 -6.95 8.77 -5.48
C ALA A 191 -5.83 7.81 -5.83
N GLN A 192 -6.12 6.75 -6.60
CA GLN A 192 -5.14 5.77 -7.04
C GLN A 192 -5.31 5.38 -8.50
N ARG A 193 -4.18 5.03 -9.12
CA ARG A 193 -4.08 4.43 -10.45
C ARG A 193 -3.12 3.25 -10.40
N HIS A 194 -3.36 2.21 -11.18
CA HIS A 194 -2.43 1.10 -11.27
C HIS A 194 -2.20 0.60 -12.67
N THR A 195 -1.05 -0.07 -12.82
CA THR A 195 -0.68 -0.83 -14.00
C THR A 195 -0.20 -2.21 -13.58
N LEU A 196 -0.64 -3.23 -14.31
CA LEU A 196 -0.21 -4.61 -14.12
C LEU A 196 0.74 -5.03 -15.25
N TYR A 197 1.82 -5.69 -14.87
CA TYR A 197 2.77 -6.30 -15.79
C TYR A 197 2.84 -7.80 -15.54
N LYS A 198 2.88 -8.59 -16.61
CA LYS A 198 3.24 -10.03 -16.59
C LYS A 198 4.55 -10.22 -17.33
N ASN A 199 5.56 -10.77 -16.67
CA ASN A 199 6.90 -10.99 -17.22
C ASN A 199 7.50 -9.74 -17.88
N GLY A 200 7.27 -8.56 -17.26
CA GLY A 200 7.72 -7.26 -17.74
C GLY A 200 6.87 -6.63 -18.85
N VAL A 201 5.84 -7.33 -19.33
CA VAL A 201 4.94 -6.84 -20.38
C VAL A 201 3.67 -6.26 -19.76
N LEU A 202 3.34 -5.01 -20.11
CA LEU A 202 2.12 -4.34 -19.65
C LEU A 202 0.88 -5.13 -20.08
N GLN A 203 -0.01 -5.37 -19.11
CA GLN A 203 -1.29 -6.02 -19.34
C GLN A 203 -2.37 -4.97 -19.58
N ASN A 204 -3.13 -5.14 -20.66
CA ASN A 204 -4.23 -4.23 -21.02
C ASN A 204 -5.61 -4.77 -20.63
N GLU A 205 -5.63 -5.79 -19.80
CA GLU A 205 -6.88 -6.36 -19.30
C GLU A 205 -7.58 -5.38 -18.36
N ARG A 206 -8.90 -5.26 -18.50
CA ARG A 206 -9.69 -4.42 -17.60
C ARG A 206 -9.80 -5.09 -16.24
N PRO A 207 -9.48 -4.36 -15.16
CA PRO A 207 -9.63 -4.89 -13.82
C PRO A 207 -11.12 -5.03 -13.44
N LEU A 208 -11.39 -5.95 -12.54
CA LEU A 208 -12.64 -5.97 -11.79
C LEU A 208 -12.62 -4.83 -10.76
N LYS A 209 -13.70 -4.07 -10.70
CA LYS A 209 -13.85 -2.97 -9.75
C LYS A 209 -14.33 -3.48 -8.41
N ILE A 210 -13.66 -3.06 -7.34
CA ILE A 210 -14.06 -3.32 -5.97
C ILE A 210 -14.57 -2.00 -5.39
N ASP A 211 -15.86 -1.95 -5.11
CA ASP A 211 -16.51 -0.82 -4.43
C ASP A 211 -17.37 -1.39 -3.30
N LYS A 212 -16.81 -1.37 -2.10
CA LYS A 212 -17.45 -1.82 -0.87
C LYS A 212 -17.37 -0.74 0.19
N LYS A 213 -18.18 -0.83 1.22
CA LYS A 213 -18.12 0.08 2.36
C LYS A 213 -16.67 0.13 2.86
N ASN A 214 -16.07 1.32 2.82
CA ASN A 214 -14.70 1.63 3.28
C ASN A 214 -13.55 0.95 2.52
N VAL A 215 -13.81 0.29 1.38
CA VAL A 215 -12.77 -0.35 0.54
C VAL A 215 -13.06 -0.08 -0.93
N LEU A 216 -12.09 0.50 -1.62
CA LEU A 216 -12.19 0.83 -3.04
C LEU A 216 -10.92 0.38 -3.76
N GLY A 217 -11.05 -0.16 -4.97
CA GLY A 217 -9.88 -0.51 -5.77
C GLY A 217 -10.16 -1.52 -6.87
N PHE A 218 -9.13 -2.26 -7.24
CA PHE A 218 -9.13 -3.09 -8.44
C PHE A 218 -8.63 -4.49 -8.15
N ALA A 219 -9.20 -5.47 -8.87
CA ALA A 219 -8.73 -6.84 -8.86
C ALA A 219 -8.47 -7.34 -10.28
N TYR A 220 -7.37 -8.03 -10.45
CA TYR A 220 -7.01 -8.75 -11.65
C TYR A 220 -7.11 -10.25 -11.36
N MET A 221 -7.80 -10.99 -12.22
CA MET A 221 -7.89 -12.44 -12.14
C MET A 221 -7.26 -13.03 -13.40
N THR A 222 -6.24 -13.87 -13.22
CA THR A 222 -5.48 -14.42 -14.35
C THR A 222 -4.86 -15.76 -13.99
N ASP A 223 -4.61 -16.59 -15.02
CA ASP A 223 -3.88 -17.84 -14.85
C ASP A 223 -2.37 -17.58 -14.80
N VAL A 224 -1.71 -18.32 -13.92
CA VAL A 224 -0.26 -18.28 -13.76
C VAL A 224 0.36 -19.65 -13.90
N PHE A 225 1.62 -19.68 -14.31
CA PHE A 225 2.47 -20.85 -14.44
C PHE A 225 3.78 -20.66 -13.70
N PRO A 226 4.48 -21.76 -13.34
CA PRO A 226 5.79 -21.69 -12.70
C PRO A 226 6.76 -20.82 -13.54
N GLY A 227 7.42 -19.87 -12.86
CA GLY A 227 8.32 -18.89 -13.48
C GLY A 227 7.66 -17.57 -13.86
N ASP A 228 6.33 -17.48 -13.97
CA ASP A 228 5.65 -16.22 -14.21
C ASP A 228 5.91 -15.21 -13.08
N THR A 229 6.09 -13.96 -13.47
CA THR A 229 6.25 -12.82 -12.56
C THR A 229 5.18 -11.79 -12.86
N PHE A 230 4.42 -11.40 -11.85
CA PHE A 230 3.47 -10.29 -11.93
C PHE A 230 3.96 -9.12 -11.11
N THR A 231 3.89 -7.93 -11.68
CA THR A 231 4.24 -6.69 -11.00
C THR A 231 3.08 -5.71 -11.10
N MET A 232 2.56 -5.29 -9.94
CA MET A 232 1.60 -4.21 -9.84
C MET A 232 2.32 -2.94 -9.44
N LYS A 233 2.18 -1.90 -10.26
CA LYS A 233 2.62 -0.55 -9.90
C LYS A 233 1.38 0.27 -9.58
N THR A 234 1.38 0.89 -8.42
CA THR A 234 0.29 1.73 -7.93
C THR A 234 0.84 3.11 -7.60
N THR A 235 0.23 4.15 -8.16
CA THR A 235 0.45 5.54 -7.76
C THR A 235 -0.76 6.00 -6.97
N VAL A 236 -0.53 6.57 -5.81
CA VAL A 236 -1.56 7.14 -4.94
C VAL A 236 -1.29 8.62 -4.74
N ALA A 237 -2.32 9.43 -4.91
CA ALA A 237 -2.30 10.85 -4.59
C ALA A 237 -3.21 11.13 -3.41
N ILE A 238 -2.71 11.88 -2.41
CA ILE A 238 -3.46 12.25 -1.21
C ILE A 238 -3.43 13.76 -1.07
N VAL A 239 -4.62 14.38 -0.94
CA VAL A 239 -4.79 15.81 -0.75
C VAL A 239 -5.82 16.08 0.34
N ASP A 240 -5.70 17.21 1.04
CA ASP A 240 -6.54 17.58 2.16
C ASP A 240 -7.02 19.03 2.11
N SER A 241 -8.07 19.32 2.88
CA SER A 241 -8.72 20.63 2.89
C SER A 241 -7.98 21.73 3.68
N ASN A 242 -6.90 21.39 4.39
CA ASN A 242 -6.03 22.40 4.99
C ASN A 242 -5.15 23.08 3.94
N ARG A 243 -4.91 22.39 2.80
CA ARG A 243 -4.03 22.87 1.71
C ARG A 243 -4.77 23.26 0.45
N PHE A 244 -5.96 22.70 0.20
CA PHE A 244 -6.74 22.94 -1.00
C PHE A 244 -8.20 23.25 -0.67
N PRO A 245 -8.91 24.06 -1.47
CA PRO A 245 -10.35 24.25 -1.32
C PRO A 245 -11.10 22.92 -1.39
N LYS A 246 -12.07 22.70 -0.49
CA LYS A 246 -12.86 21.45 -0.41
C LYS A 246 -13.45 21.04 -1.76
N ALA A 247 -13.98 22.00 -2.51
CA ALA A 247 -14.60 21.75 -3.83
C ALA A 247 -13.60 21.29 -4.91
N GLU A 248 -12.30 21.45 -4.69
CA GLU A 248 -11.25 21.09 -5.66
C GLU A 248 -10.56 19.76 -5.32
N LEU A 249 -10.81 19.15 -4.15
CA LEU A 249 -10.01 18.01 -3.65
C LEU A 249 -9.96 16.84 -4.64
N THR A 250 -11.08 16.45 -5.23
CA THR A 250 -11.11 15.35 -6.21
C THR A 250 -10.33 15.67 -7.47
N ALA A 251 -10.49 16.89 -8.00
CA ALA A 251 -9.75 17.35 -9.18
C ALA A 251 -8.23 17.42 -8.88
N ARG A 252 -7.85 17.93 -7.70
CA ARG A 252 -6.45 18.02 -7.29
C ARG A 252 -5.81 16.65 -7.09
N ALA A 253 -6.52 15.70 -6.48
CA ALA A 253 -6.02 14.34 -6.34
C ALA A 253 -5.75 13.68 -7.71
N ILE A 254 -6.68 13.83 -8.65
CA ILE A 254 -6.54 13.30 -10.02
C ILE A 254 -5.37 14.00 -10.76
N GLU A 255 -5.28 15.34 -10.69
CA GLU A 255 -4.17 16.12 -11.27
C GLU A 255 -2.81 15.63 -10.78
N LYS A 256 -2.70 15.30 -9.47
CA LYS A 256 -1.44 14.78 -8.90
C LYS A 256 -1.05 13.42 -9.47
N LEU A 257 -2.00 12.54 -9.79
CA LEU A 257 -1.72 11.25 -10.42
C LEU A 257 -1.09 11.37 -11.82
N ASP A 258 -1.31 12.50 -12.51
CA ASP A 258 -0.77 12.75 -13.86
C ASP A 258 0.65 13.36 -13.83
N LEU A 259 1.13 13.73 -12.65
CA LEU A 259 2.50 14.23 -12.51
C LEU A 259 3.51 13.07 -12.65
N PRO A 260 4.72 13.38 -13.19
CA PRO A 260 5.77 12.37 -13.24
C PRO A 260 6.06 11.84 -11.84
N GLY A 261 6.18 10.54 -11.76
CA GLY A 261 6.46 9.82 -10.53
C GLY A 261 7.83 10.12 -9.94
N ILE A 262 8.22 9.29 -9.00
CA ILE A 262 9.56 9.35 -8.37
C ILE A 262 10.58 8.85 -9.39
N GLU A 263 11.36 9.76 -10.01
CA GLU A 263 12.58 9.44 -10.75
C GLU A 263 13.78 9.45 -9.80
#